data_4148becb2c8b98e4b3c1544d4bddda0f
#
_entry.id   4148becb2c8b98e4b3c1544d4bddda0f
#
_cell.length_a   1.000
_cell.length_b   1.000
_cell.length_c   1.000
_cell.angle_alpha   90.00
_cell.angle_beta   90.00
_cell.angle_gamma   90.00
#
_symmetry.space_group_name_H-M   'P 1'
#
loop_
_entity.id
_entity.type
_entity.pdbx_description
1 polymer ?
#
loop_
_entity_poly.entity_id
_entity_poly.type
_entity_poly.pdbx_seq_one_letter_code
_entity_poly.pdbx_strand_id
1 'polypeptide(L)'
;MFNNVWQKVAALLRAPISSLGLRRFEEHNRRVFVRSPAETRCHPEVLIEVNNMHSAHIAYSYLANVLGELHGARVVGYVVQANRSRKEAFKAWTKRTIGYAPYGAYRSFGTGQVVTPVLTRAQKARARRLFAHVYDGIASKTDIEAMRVSGIWIGDLVYDAYLREYARPTIIKASVEFVTSLRHSLELFVFWQDYLDAHDVRAINVSHTVYGNAIPLRIAVARGIPVYQVNLTHCYRLDAEHLFAYGDFTTFRERFAALPEAVRDAGLAEAQRRIERRFRGEVGVDMAYSTKSAFRAPSHPRLLSESPRKKILIAAHCFFDSPHSYGNNLFPDFYEWLDFLGQMSERTDYDWHIKTHPDFLPGSKEIVEAFVSKYPKLTMLPSDASHHQLIAEGIDVVLTVYGTVGFEYAALGVPVINASMNNPHIAFDFNVHARDVEHYRQLLLQLDALPLVIDRQEVLAYYFMAFIHHSPNLFLSDYDGTIHCLGGYAKQFTPAIYDVWLDQWTLEQHEALLAALVTFVESEDYRMDERHLPPPAAADVFPIPA
;
A
#
# COMPACT_ATOMS: atom_id res chain seq x y z
N MET A 1 -3.76 -39.21 -18.24
CA MET A 1 -3.18 -38.41 -17.15
C MET A 1 -1.67 -38.20 -17.31
N PHE A 2 -0.91 -39.21 -17.68
CA PHE A 2 0.56 -39.10 -17.86
C PHE A 2 1.02 -38.15 -18.97
N ASN A 3 0.33 -38.06 -20.12
CA ASN A 3 0.71 -37.17 -21.21
C ASN A 3 0.66 -35.68 -20.86
N ASN A 4 -0.23 -35.27 -19.97
CA ASN A 4 -0.37 -33.86 -19.55
C ASN A 4 0.77 -33.40 -18.61
N VAL A 5 1.37 -34.34 -17.87
CA VAL A 5 2.51 -34.03 -16.97
C VAL A 5 3.78 -33.86 -17.80
N TRP A 6 4.02 -34.71 -18.78
CA TRP A 6 5.20 -34.61 -19.67
C TRP A 6 5.12 -33.40 -20.58
N GLN A 7 3.94 -33.00 -21.08
CA GLN A 7 3.79 -31.75 -21.83
C GLN A 7 4.06 -30.52 -20.97
N LYS A 8 3.63 -30.49 -19.70
CA LYS A 8 3.94 -29.42 -18.76
C LYS A 8 5.41 -29.39 -18.36
N VAL A 9 6.03 -30.54 -18.18
CA VAL A 9 7.48 -30.64 -17.91
C VAL A 9 8.28 -30.21 -19.13
N ALA A 10 7.89 -30.64 -20.33
CA ALA A 10 8.54 -30.21 -21.58
C ALA A 10 8.35 -28.72 -21.88
N ALA A 11 7.20 -28.13 -21.53
CA ALA A 11 6.97 -26.69 -21.61
C ALA A 11 7.80 -25.91 -20.57
N LEU A 12 7.97 -26.45 -19.36
CA LEU A 12 8.86 -25.90 -18.33
C LEU A 12 10.34 -25.97 -18.71
N LEU A 13 10.74 -27.02 -19.44
CA LEU A 13 12.10 -27.18 -19.94
C LEU A 13 12.36 -26.36 -21.23
N ARG A 14 11.33 -25.99 -21.96
CA ARG A 14 11.42 -25.14 -23.18
C ARG A 14 11.23 -23.66 -22.90
N ALA A 15 10.57 -23.28 -21.79
CA ALA A 15 10.54 -21.88 -21.37
C ALA A 15 11.96 -21.48 -20.94
N PRO A 16 12.54 -20.38 -21.44
CA PRO A 16 13.83 -19.92 -20.94
C PRO A 16 13.71 -19.77 -19.43
N ILE A 17 14.63 -20.37 -18.68
CA ILE A 17 14.67 -20.36 -17.21
C ILE A 17 14.69 -18.93 -16.66
N SER A 18 15.16 -17.99 -17.48
CA SER A 18 15.06 -16.55 -17.23
C SER A 18 14.84 -15.79 -18.56
N SER A 19 14.05 -14.71 -18.52
CA SER A 19 13.94 -13.76 -19.64
C SER A 19 15.29 -13.05 -19.85
N LEU A 20 15.46 -12.42 -21.03
CA LEU A 20 16.67 -11.63 -21.33
C LEU A 20 16.86 -10.51 -20.31
N GLY A 21 15.82 -9.74 -20.01
CA GLY A 21 15.87 -8.65 -19.04
C GLY A 21 16.27 -9.11 -17.64
N LEU A 22 15.74 -10.25 -17.16
CA LEU A 22 16.15 -10.82 -15.88
C LEU A 22 17.64 -11.20 -15.87
N ARG A 23 18.15 -11.81 -16.95
CA ARG A 23 19.58 -12.16 -17.04
C ARG A 23 20.48 -10.92 -17.03
N ARG A 24 20.13 -9.89 -17.81
CA ARG A 24 20.84 -8.60 -17.81
C ARG A 24 20.89 -7.99 -16.41
N PHE A 25 19.77 -8.01 -15.68
CA PHE A 25 19.69 -7.51 -14.30
C PHE A 25 20.56 -8.34 -13.35
N GLU A 26 20.52 -9.67 -13.45
CA GLU A 26 21.36 -10.56 -12.64
C GLU A 26 22.86 -10.36 -12.90
N GLU A 27 23.27 -10.22 -14.16
CA GLU A 27 24.66 -9.96 -14.55
C GLU A 27 25.13 -8.59 -14.07
N HIS A 28 24.27 -7.57 -14.22
CA HIS A 28 24.52 -6.22 -13.72
C HIS A 28 24.80 -6.22 -12.21
N ASN A 29 23.89 -6.80 -11.43
CA ASN A 29 24.01 -6.85 -9.97
C ASN A 29 25.32 -7.56 -9.53
N ARG A 30 25.66 -8.68 -10.15
CA ARG A 30 26.92 -9.40 -9.82
C ARG A 30 28.16 -8.55 -10.11
N ARG A 31 28.10 -7.64 -11.06
CA ARG A 31 29.21 -6.73 -11.41
C ARG A 31 29.31 -5.54 -10.47
N VAL A 32 28.14 -4.98 -10.09
CA VAL A 32 28.07 -3.71 -9.36
C VAL A 32 28.10 -3.94 -7.85
N PHE A 33 27.42 -4.98 -7.34
CA PHE A 33 27.40 -5.33 -5.92
C PHE A 33 28.36 -6.46 -5.60
N VAL A 34 29.67 -6.16 -5.71
CA VAL A 34 30.72 -7.13 -5.37
C VAL A 34 30.86 -7.19 -3.85
N ARG A 35 30.55 -8.34 -3.27
CA ARG A 35 30.78 -8.61 -1.84
C ARG A 35 31.88 -9.61 -1.66
N SER A 36 32.76 -9.38 -0.68
CA SER A 36 33.67 -10.41 -0.19
C SER A 36 32.86 -11.54 0.46
N PRO A 37 33.19 -12.82 0.22
CA PRO A 37 32.52 -13.92 0.90
C PRO A 37 32.70 -13.77 2.41
N ALA A 38 31.58 -13.72 3.14
CA ALA A 38 31.63 -13.71 4.59
C ALA A 38 32.08 -15.08 5.11
N GLU A 39 33.26 -15.17 5.73
CA GLU A 39 33.95 -16.42 6.08
C GLU A 39 33.50 -17.07 7.40
N THR A 40 32.56 -16.54 8.16
CA THR A 40 32.25 -17.06 9.50
C THR A 40 30.81 -17.51 9.68
N ARG A 41 30.61 -18.54 10.51
CA ARG A 41 29.29 -19.20 10.76
C ARG A 41 28.29 -18.40 11.59
N CYS A 42 28.71 -17.31 12.24
CA CYS A 42 27.88 -16.46 13.08
C CYS A 42 27.98 -15.01 12.59
N HIS A 43 27.18 -14.66 11.59
CA HIS A 43 27.07 -13.28 11.13
C HIS A 43 25.69 -12.71 11.50
N PRO A 44 25.60 -11.42 11.81
CA PRO A 44 24.33 -10.73 11.83
C PRO A 44 23.60 -10.89 10.49
N GLU A 45 22.28 -10.78 10.52
CA GLU A 45 21.41 -10.97 9.34
C GLU A 45 20.66 -9.68 9.01
N VAL A 46 20.52 -9.43 7.71
CA VAL A 46 19.54 -8.50 7.14
C VAL A 46 18.53 -9.31 6.36
N LEU A 47 17.25 -9.20 6.74
CA LEU A 47 16.16 -9.96 6.13
C LEU A 47 15.53 -9.17 4.97
N ILE A 48 15.43 -9.77 3.78
CA ILE A 48 14.80 -9.17 2.60
C ILE A 48 13.62 -10.03 2.15
N GLU A 49 12.44 -9.45 2.09
CA GLU A 49 11.23 -10.16 1.65
C GLU A 49 11.34 -10.59 0.17
N VAL A 50 11.08 -11.85 -0.10
CA VAL A 50 11.06 -12.40 -1.46
C VAL A 50 9.64 -12.30 -2.02
N ASN A 51 9.47 -11.49 -3.06
CA ASN A 51 8.20 -11.28 -3.75
C ASN A 51 8.35 -11.43 -5.28
N ASN A 52 7.28 -11.21 -6.03
CA ASN A 52 7.26 -11.29 -7.50
C ASN A 52 7.17 -9.93 -8.18
N MET A 53 7.31 -8.82 -7.45
CA MET A 53 7.27 -7.46 -8.01
C MET A 53 8.66 -7.08 -8.52
N HIS A 54 8.89 -7.22 -9.83
CA HIS A 54 10.21 -7.02 -10.42
C HIS A 54 10.77 -5.60 -10.21
N SER A 55 9.90 -4.58 -10.22
CA SER A 55 10.31 -3.21 -9.91
C SER A 55 10.90 -3.08 -8.50
N ALA A 56 10.33 -3.76 -7.51
CA ALA A 56 10.84 -3.73 -6.15
C ALA A 56 12.23 -4.37 -6.03
N HIS A 57 12.56 -5.37 -6.86
CA HIS A 57 13.88 -6.02 -6.82
C HIS A 57 15.02 -5.03 -7.09
N ILE A 58 14.78 -3.98 -7.90
CA ILE A 58 15.76 -2.93 -8.18
C ILE A 58 16.08 -2.19 -6.87
N ALA A 59 15.07 -1.68 -6.18
CA ALA A 59 15.26 -0.97 -4.91
C ALA A 59 15.81 -1.89 -3.81
N TYR A 60 15.37 -3.16 -3.78
CA TYR A 60 15.86 -4.16 -2.82
C TYR A 60 17.33 -4.48 -3.02
N SER A 61 17.84 -4.47 -4.26
CA SER A 61 19.27 -4.71 -4.51
C SER A 61 20.15 -3.63 -3.86
N TYR A 62 19.72 -2.37 -3.90
CA TYR A 62 20.42 -1.27 -3.24
C TYR A 62 20.31 -1.36 -1.72
N LEU A 63 19.09 -1.40 -1.19
CA LEU A 63 18.86 -1.46 0.26
C LEU A 63 19.57 -2.66 0.91
N ALA A 64 19.47 -3.84 0.31
CA ALA A 64 20.13 -5.05 0.81
C ALA A 64 21.65 -4.91 0.90
N ASN A 65 22.26 -4.24 -0.08
CA ASN A 65 23.70 -4.04 -0.09
C ASN A 65 24.13 -2.98 0.93
N VAL A 66 23.41 -1.85 1.01
CA VAL A 66 23.69 -0.80 2.02
C VAL A 66 23.54 -1.35 3.43
N LEU A 67 22.41 -1.99 3.76
CA LEU A 67 22.22 -2.55 5.10
C LEU A 67 23.21 -3.66 5.43
N GLY A 68 23.52 -4.51 4.45
CA GLY A 68 24.48 -5.59 4.64
C GLY A 68 25.89 -5.08 4.91
N GLU A 69 26.30 -3.97 4.29
CA GLU A 69 27.61 -3.34 4.50
C GLU A 69 27.65 -2.60 5.85
N LEU A 70 26.68 -1.71 6.11
CA LEU A 70 26.62 -0.95 7.36
C LEU A 70 26.59 -1.81 8.61
N HIS A 71 25.92 -2.97 8.53
CA HIS A 71 25.82 -3.88 9.68
C HIS A 71 26.84 -5.03 9.66
N GLY A 72 27.73 -5.14 8.67
CA GLY A 72 28.59 -6.30 8.48
C GLY A 72 27.77 -7.60 8.40
N ALA A 73 26.57 -7.55 7.85
CA ALA A 73 25.58 -8.60 7.92
C ALA A 73 25.43 -9.40 6.61
N ARG A 74 25.08 -10.67 6.73
CA ARG A 74 24.68 -11.45 5.56
C ARG A 74 23.25 -11.11 5.15
N VAL A 75 22.98 -11.06 3.85
CA VAL A 75 21.64 -10.86 3.31
C VAL A 75 20.92 -12.20 3.22
N VAL A 76 19.78 -12.28 3.88
CA VAL A 76 18.93 -13.48 3.95
C VAL A 76 17.56 -13.14 3.37
N GLY A 77 17.16 -13.85 2.32
CA GLY A 77 15.80 -13.75 1.80
C GLY A 77 14.81 -14.42 2.74
N TYR A 78 13.58 -13.96 2.77
CA TYR A 78 12.52 -14.67 3.47
C TYR A 78 11.20 -14.62 2.70
N VAL A 79 10.36 -15.64 2.87
CA VAL A 79 8.98 -15.62 2.42
C VAL A 79 8.06 -15.53 3.63
N VAL A 80 7.04 -14.69 3.54
CA VAL A 80 6.14 -14.46 4.68
C VAL A 80 5.28 -15.67 4.98
N GLN A 81 4.70 -16.27 3.95
CA GLN A 81 3.74 -17.36 4.10
C GLN A 81 4.40 -18.73 4.09
N ALA A 82 3.94 -19.60 4.99
CA ALA A 82 4.28 -21.01 4.96
C ALA A 82 3.71 -21.69 3.70
N ASN A 83 4.42 -22.68 3.17
CA ASN A 83 3.84 -23.54 2.13
C ASN A 83 2.68 -24.35 2.72
N ARG A 84 1.49 -24.23 2.13
CA ARG A 84 0.27 -24.88 2.59
C ARG A 84 0.27 -26.40 2.39
N SER A 85 1.12 -26.91 1.52
CA SER A 85 1.24 -28.34 1.21
C SER A 85 2.67 -28.77 0.93
N ARG A 86 2.94 -30.10 1.10
CA ARG A 86 4.25 -30.69 0.72
C ARG A 86 4.58 -30.49 -0.76
N LYS A 87 3.56 -30.48 -1.62
CA LYS A 87 3.70 -30.26 -3.07
C LYS A 87 4.16 -28.82 -3.36
N GLU A 88 3.59 -27.82 -2.66
CA GLU A 88 4.03 -26.43 -2.78
C GLU A 88 5.44 -26.25 -2.23
N ALA A 89 5.76 -26.85 -1.09
CA ALA A 89 7.09 -26.82 -0.51
C ALA A 89 8.15 -27.39 -1.48
N PHE A 90 7.85 -28.52 -2.11
CA PHE A 90 8.74 -29.13 -3.12
C PHE A 90 8.88 -28.23 -4.35
N LYS A 91 7.79 -27.68 -4.87
CA LYS A 91 7.80 -26.75 -6.00
C LYS A 91 8.61 -25.48 -5.70
N ALA A 92 8.44 -24.91 -4.51
CA ALA A 92 9.19 -23.73 -4.06
C ALA A 92 10.69 -24.07 -3.91
N TRP A 93 11.01 -25.22 -3.32
CA TRP A 93 12.38 -25.70 -3.21
C TRP A 93 13.04 -25.88 -4.57
N THR A 94 12.36 -26.53 -5.53
CA THR A 94 12.87 -26.72 -6.90
C THR A 94 13.15 -25.36 -7.57
N LYS A 95 12.17 -24.44 -7.55
CA LYS A 95 12.34 -23.10 -8.12
C LYS A 95 13.54 -22.36 -7.53
N ARG A 96 13.68 -22.43 -6.20
CA ARG A 96 14.81 -21.83 -5.49
C ARG A 96 16.15 -22.46 -5.91
N THR A 97 16.20 -23.78 -6.00
CA THR A 97 17.44 -24.52 -6.33
C THR A 97 17.95 -24.17 -7.72
N ILE A 98 17.06 -24.11 -8.72
CA ILE A 98 17.43 -23.79 -10.11
C ILE A 98 17.54 -22.27 -10.37
N GLY A 99 17.28 -21.41 -9.37
CA GLY A 99 17.29 -19.95 -9.55
C GLY A 99 16.16 -19.42 -10.44
N TYR A 100 15.04 -20.15 -10.49
CA TYR A 100 13.87 -19.67 -11.23
C TYR A 100 13.33 -18.39 -10.61
N ALA A 101 12.88 -17.43 -11.46
CA ALA A 101 12.39 -16.14 -10.99
C ALA A 101 11.38 -16.30 -9.83
N PRO A 102 11.47 -15.50 -8.76
CA PRO A 102 12.36 -14.34 -8.57
C PRO A 102 13.73 -14.68 -7.97
N TYR A 103 13.99 -15.92 -7.54
CA TYR A 103 15.16 -16.30 -6.75
C TYR A 103 16.51 -16.01 -7.41
N GLY A 104 16.59 -16.01 -8.75
CA GLY A 104 17.78 -15.62 -9.48
C GLY A 104 18.16 -14.15 -9.24
N ALA A 105 17.16 -13.25 -9.31
CA ALA A 105 17.35 -11.83 -9.02
C ALA A 105 17.91 -11.62 -7.60
N TYR A 106 17.30 -12.26 -6.59
CA TYR A 106 17.76 -12.12 -5.20
C TYR A 106 19.18 -12.64 -4.98
N ARG A 107 19.55 -13.76 -5.60
CA ARG A 107 20.93 -14.25 -5.53
C ARG A 107 21.93 -13.28 -6.15
N SER A 108 21.55 -12.57 -7.20
CA SER A 108 22.45 -11.68 -7.91
C SER A 108 22.92 -10.49 -7.07
N PHE A 109 22.15 -10.10 -6.04
CA PHE A 109 22.54 -9.05 -5.10
C PHE A 109 22.81 -9.55 -3.67
N GLY A 110 23.23 -10.81 -3.53
CA GLY A 110 23.83 -11.32 -2.30
C GLY A 110 22.94 -12.19 -1.42
N THR A 111 21.68 -12.49 -1.80
CA THR A 111 20.81 -13.37 -1.02
C THR A 111 21.20 -14.83 -1.21
N GLY A 112 22.00 -15.38 -0.28
CA GLY A 112 22.46 -16.77 -0.36
C GLY A 112 21.47 -17.80 0.19
N GLN A 113 20.64 -17.42 1.13
CA GLN A 113 19.67 -18.27 1.83
C GLN A 113 18.28 -17.66 1.77
N VAL A 114 17.23 -18.50 1.79
CA VAL A 114 15.83 -18.06 1.89
C VAL A 114 15.15 -18.81 3.03
N VAL A 115 14.66 -18.06 4.03
CA VAL A 115 13.89 -18.56 5.16
C VAL A 115 12.44 -18.77 4.71
N THR A 116 11.91 -19.92 5.05
CA THR A 116 10.49 -20.25 4.83
C THR A 116 9.88 -20.69 6.15
N PRO A 117 8.75 -20.13 6.58
CA PRO A 117 8.10 -20.53 7.83
C PRO A 117 7.71 -22.02 7.81
N VAL A 118 8.39 -22.82 8.63
CA VAL A 118 8.09 -24.25 8.85
C VAL A 118 8.10 -24.48 10.36
N LEU A 119 6.93 -24.68 10.94
CA LEU A 119 6.78 -24.81 12.38
C LEU A 119 7.17 -26.22 12.86
N THR A 120 7.93 -26.27 13.93
CA THR A 120 8.18 -27.48 14.72
C THR A 120 6.90 -27.97 15.42
N ARG A 121 6.92 -29.17 15.95
CA ARG A 121 5.80 -29.70 16.76
C ARG A 121 5.51 -28.82 18.00
N ALA A 122 6.56 -28.34 18.65
CA ALA A 122 6.44 -27.46 19.83
C ALA A 122 5.79 -26.11 19.46
N GLN A 123 6.22 -25.49 18.36
CA GLN A 123 5.65 -24.25 17.87
C GLN A 123 4.17 -24.41 17.50
N LYS A 124 3.80 -25.51 16.81
CA LYS A 124 2.39 -25.80 16.51
C LYS A 124 1.55 -25.98 17.77
N ALA A 125 2.07 -26.64 18.80
CA ALA A 125 1.38 -26.78 20.06
C ALA A 125 1.19 -25.43 20.78
N ARG A 126 2.21 -24.56 20.74
CA ARG A 126 2.14 -23.19 21.26
C ARG A 126 1.12 -22.34 20.51
N ALA A 127 1.13 -22.36 19.17
CA ALA A 127 0.17 -21.64 18.35
C ALA A 127 -1.27 -22.08 18.58
N ARG A 128 -1.52 -23.38 18.81
CA ARG A 128 -2.86 -23.88 19.17
C ARG A 128 -3.37 -23.37 20.52
N ARG A 129 -2.49 -23.34 21.55
CA ARG A 129 -2.87 -22.77 22.86
C ARG A 129 -3.15 -21.28 22.76
N LEU A 130 -2.31 -20.57 22.00
CA LEU A 130 -2.48 -19.14 21.75
C LEU A 130 -3.81 -18.89 21.01
N PHE A 131 -4.11 -19.70 19.99
CA PHE A 131 -5.38 -19.60 19.24
C PHE A 131 -6.60 -19.75 20.17
N ALA A 132 -6.62 -20.77 21.05
CA ALA A 132 -7.74 -20.96 21.96
C ALA A 132 -7.94 -19.74 22.87
N HIS A 133 -6.85 -19.24 23.47
CA HIS A 133 -6.91 -18.06 24.34
C HIS A 133 -7.39 -16.79 23.61
N VAL A 134 -6.85 -16.53 22.43
CA VAL A 134 -7.22 -15.36 21.63
C VAL A 134 -8.65 -15.46 21.11
N TYR A 135 -9.03 -16.61 20.56
CA TYR A 135 -10.37 -16.81 19.98
C TYR A 135 -11.49 -16.70 21.01
N ASP A 136 -11.26 -17.25 22.20
CA ASP A 136 -12.23 -17.19 23.33
C ASP A 136 -12.41 -15.74 23.82
N GLY A 137 -11.36 -14.91 23.75
CA GLY A 137 -11.40 -13.49 24.14
C GLY A 137 -12.12 -12.58 23.17
N ILE A 138 -12.40 -13.00 21.93
CA ILE A 138 -13.06 -12.16 20.92
C ILE A 138 -14.58 -12.16 21.17
N ALA A 139 -15.16 -11.03 21.53
CA ALA A 139 -16.61 -10.81 21.62
C ALA A 139 -17.15 -9.97 20.44
N SER A 140 -16.35 -9.06 19.91
CA SER A 140 -16.72 -8.10 18.86
C SER A 140 -15.65 -8.00 17.78
N LYS A 141 -15.94 -7.28 16.69
CA LYS A 141 -14.95 -6.94 15.64
C LYS A 141 -13.86 -6.01 16.18
N THR A 142 -14.21 -5.10 17.08
CA THR A 142 -13.26 -4.21 17.74
C THR A 142 -12.24 -4.99 18.58
N ASP A 143 -12.63 -6.13 19.19
CA ASP A 143 -11.67 -7.00 19.89
C ASP A 143 -10.67 -7.62 18.90
N ILE A 144 -11.11 -7.89 17.67
CA ILE A 144 -10.21 -8.38 16.62
C ILE A 144 -9.23 -7.28 16.21
N GLU A 145 -9.71 -6.06 15.94
CA GLU A 145 -8.85 -4.91 15.60
C GLU A 145 -7.82 -4.63 16.70
N ALA A 146 -8.26 -4.64 17.95
CA ALA A 146 -7.41 -4.34 19.11
C ALA A 146 -6.49 -5.51 19.51
N MET A 147 -6.56 -6.66 18.84
CA MET A 147 -5.85 -7.88 19.22
C MET A 147 -4.35 -7.65 19.37
N ARG A 148 -3.83 -8.05 20.54
CA ARG A 148 -2.39 -8.09 20.81
C ARG A 148 -1.95 -9.47 21.21
N VAL A 149 -0.79 -9.87 20.72
CA VAL A 149 -0.13 -11.13 21.08
C VAL A 149 1.22 -10.79 21.68
N SER A 150 1.46 -11.23 22.92
CA SER A 150 2.68 -10.84 23.68
C SER A 150 2.89 -9.31 23.72
N GLY A 151 1.81 -8.53 23.82
CA GLY A 151 1.85 -7.07 23.79
C GLY A 151 1.95 -6.43 22.40
N ILE A 152 2.24 -7.20 21.36
CA ILE A 152 2.40 -6.73 19.98
C ILE A 152 1.04 -6.68 19.28
N TRP A 153 0.68 -5.53 18.72
CA TRP A 153 -0.56 -5.34 17.99
C TRP A 153 -0.48 -5.99 16.61
N ILE A 154 -1.39 -6.91 16.33
CA ILE A 154 -1.52 -7.62 15.06
C ILE A 154 -2.98 -7.77 14.60
N GLY A 155 -3.91 -7.19 15.33
CA GLY A 155 -5.35 -7.35 15.07
C GLY A 155 -5.77 -6.83 13.71
N ASP A 156 -5.28 -5.64 13.35
CA ASP A 156 -5.42 -5.03 12.03
C ASP A 156 -4.90 -5.93 10.91
N LEU A 157 -3.73 -6.54 11.10
CA LEU A 157 -3.11 -7.42 10.10
C LEU A 157 -3.94 -8.71 9.88
N VAL A 158 -4.47 -9.28 10.97
CA VAL A 158 -5.34 -10.46 10.91
C VAL A 158 -6.66 -10.12 10.21
N TYR A 159 -7.22 -8.96 10.53
CA TYR A 159 -8.47 -8.48 9.95
C TYR A 159 -8.33 -8.33 8.43
N ASP A 160 -7.38 -7.52 8.00
CA ASP A 160 -7.14 -7.21 6.59
C ASP A 160 -6.73 -8.45 5.78
N ALA A 161 -5.90 -9.33 6.37
CA ALA A 161 -5.53 -10.59 5.72
C ALA A 161 -6.74 -11.48 5.43
N TYR A 162 -7.70 -11.55 6.35
CA TYR A 162 -8.93 -12.30 6.15
C TYR A 162 -9.79 -11.71 5.02
N LEU A 163 -10.03 -10.39 5.04
CA LEU A 163 -10.82 -9.72 4.00
C LEU A 163 -10.24 -10.00 2.61
N ARG A 164 -8.91 -9.87 2.48
CA ARG A 164 -8.20 -10.04 1.21
C ARG A 164 -8.14 -11.48 0.75
N GLU A 165 -7.82 -12.41 1.65
CA GLU A 165 -7.60 -13.83 1.30
C GLU A 165 -8.90 -14.54 0.88
N TYR A 166 -9.99 -14.21 1.55
CA TYR A 166 -11.28 -14.88 1.32
C TYR A 166 -12.27 -14.04 0.52
N ALA A 167 -11.88 -12.85 0.07
CA ALA A 167 -12.75 -11.89 -0.61
C ALA A 167 -14.08 -11.71 0.17
N ARG A 168 -13.98 -11.45 1.48
CA ARG A 168 -15.12 -11.21 2.36
C ARG A 168 -15.18 -9.72 2.71
N PRO A 169 -16.37 -9.09 2.69
CA PRO A 169 -16.49 -7.67 2.98
C PRO A 169 -16.39 -7.34 4.47
N THR A 170 -16.57 -8.33 5.33
CA THR A 170 -16.57 -8.20 6.80
C THR A 170 -16.31 -9.54 7.46
N ILE A 171 -15.88 -9.53 8.73
CA ILE A 171 -15.60 -10.75 9.50
C ILE A 171 -16.91 -11.34 10.07
N ILE A 172 -17.03 -12.66 9.93
CA ILE A 172 -17.96 -13.50 10.67
C ILE A 172 -17.13 -14.42 11.56
N LYS A 173 -17.10 -14.15 12.87
CA LYS A 173 -16.23 -14.85 13.85
C LYS A 173 -16.34 -16.37 13.76
N ALA A 174 -17.57 -16.90 13.64
CA ALA A 174 -17.81 -18.35 13.62
C ALA A 174 -17.52 -19.02 12.26
N SER A 175 -17.11 -18.25 11.24
CA SER A 175 -16.81 -18.82 9.91
C SER A 175 -15.54 -19.67 9.94
N VAL A 176 -15.54 -20.73 9.15
CA VAL A 176 -14.37 -21.62 9.00
C VAL A 176 -13.19 -20.85 8.44
N GLU A 177 -13.47 -19.89 7.56
CA GLU A 177 -12.47 -19.02 6.93
C GLU A 177 -11.75 -18.16 7.96
N PHE A 178 -12.51 -17.50 8.88
CA PHE A 178 -11.88 -16.66 9.90
C PHE A 178 -11.06 -17.50 10.90
N VAL A 179 -11.61 -18.63 11.37
CA VAL A 179 -10.91 -19.57 12.24
C VAL A 179 -9.59 -20.04 11.60
N THR A 180 -9.61 -20.29 10.29
CA THR A 180 -8.42 -20.73 9.53
C THR A 180 -7.40 -19.61 9.38
N SER A 181 -7.85 -18.41 9.01
CA SER A 181 -6.99 -17.22 8.86
C SER A 181 -6.32 -16.83 10.18
N LEU A 182 -7.10 -16.74 11.27
CA LEU A 182 -6.57 -16.43 12.59
C LEU A 182 -5.52 -17.45 13.04
N ARG A 183 -5.82 -18.76 12.87
CA ARG A 183 -4.86 -19.82 13.22
C ARG A 183 -3.56 -19.69 12.43
N HIS A 184 -3.66 -19.42 11.13
CA HIS A 184 -2.49 -19.24 10.27
C HIS A 184 -1.66 -18.02 10.69
N SER A 185 -2.31 -16.89 10.97
CA SER A 185 -1.63 -15.67 11.42
C SER A 185 -0.88 -15.89 12.75
N LEU A 186 -1.49 -16.63 13.69
CA LEU A 186 -0.84 -16.97 14.96
C LEU A 186 0.31 -17.99 14.78
N GLU A 187 0.22 -18.90 13.81
CA GLU A 187 1.33 -19.77 13.44
C GLU A 187 2.51 -18.97 12.89
N LEU A 188 2.26 -18.00 12.00
CA LEU A 188 3.29 -17.08 11.49
C LEU A 188 3.90 -16.25 12.61
N PHE A 189 3.07 -15.72 13.51
CA PHE A 189 3.54 -14.95 14.68
C PHE A 189 4.51 -15.77 15.53
N VAL A 190 4.14 -17.00 15.88
CA VAL A 190 4.98 -17.90 16.68
C VAL A 190 6.31 -18.21 15.96
N PHE A 191 6.27 -18.45 14.66
CA PHE A 191 7.48 -18.70 13.88
C PHE A 191 8.42 -17.49 13.89
N TRP A 192 7.92 -16.31 13.54
CA TRP A 192 8.73 -15.11 13.44
C TRP A 192 9.24 -14.63 14.80
N GLN A 193 8.45 -14.80 15.86
CA GLN A 193 8.90 -14.54 17.22
C GLN A 193 10.14 -15.36 17.54
N ASP A 194 10.08 -16.69 17.36
CA ASP A 194 11.20 -17.58 17.63
C ASP A 194 12.42 -17.33 16.73
N TYR A 195 12.15 -16.99 15.45
CA TYR A 195 13.23 -16.70 14.52
C TYR A 195 14.02 -15.47 14.96
N LEU A 196 13.33 -14.37 15.27
CA LEU A 196 13.97 -13.12 15.71
C LEU A 196 14.58 -13.23 17.12
N ASP A 197 14.15 -14.19 17.95
CA ASP A 197 14.78 -14.48 19.23
C ASP A 197 16.07 -15.32 19.08
N ALA A 198 16.17 -16.14 18.03
CA ALA A 198 17.28 -17.07 17.83
C ALA A 198 18.38 -16.54 16.90
N HIS A 199 18.12 -15.46 16.17
CA HIS A 199 19.04 -14.92 15.15
C HIS A 199 19.37 -13.44 15.44
N ASP A 200 20.60 -13.04 15.18
CA ASP A 200 21.05 -11.64 15.29
C ASP A 200 20.60 -10.85 14.05
N VAL A 201 19.32 -10.47 13.99
CA VAL A 201 18.74 -9.70 12.90
C VAL A 201 18.93 -8.22 13.14
N ARG A 202 19.57 -7.52 12.22
CA ARG A 202 19.91 -6.10 12.30
C ARG A 202 18.93 -5.18 11.60
N ALA A 203 18.29 -5.66 10.56
CA ALA A 203 17.26 -4.93 9.82
C ALA A 203 16.36 -5.88 9.04
N ILE A 204 15.14 -5.45 8.73
CA ILE A 204 14.19 -6.19 7.90
C ILE A 204 13.67 -5.27 6.79
N ASN A 205 13.63 -5.77 5.56
CA ASN A 205 12.85 -5.16 4.49
C ASN A 205 11.52 -5.91 4.32
N VAL A 206 10.42 -5.17 4.21
CA VAL A 206 9.06 -5.68 3.97
C VAL A 206 8.48 -5.07 2.69
N SER A 207 7.60 -5.80 2.02
CA SER A 207 6.88 -5.28 0.85
C SER A 207 5.68 -4.43 1.22
N HIS A 208 5.04 -4.73 2.35
CA HIS A 208 3.80 -4.08 2.81
C HIS A 208 3.78 -3.95 4.33
N THR A 209 3.08 -2.92 4.83
CA THR A 209 2.83 -2.70 6.26
C THR A 209 1.48 -3.25 6.72
N VAL A 210 0.76 -3.94 5.84
CA VAL A 210 -0.58 -4.51 6.04
C VAL A 210 -0.58 -6.02 5.79
N TYR A 211 -1.68 -6.69 6.11
CA TYR A 211 -1.87 -8.14 5.99
C TYR A 211 -0.86 -8.96 6.81
N GLY A 212 -0.89 -10.26 6.64
CA GLY A 212 0.06 -11.19 7.26
C GLY A 212 1.53 -10.91 6.90
N ASN A 213 1.79 -10.16 5.82
CA ASN A 213 3.12 -9.73 5.39
C ASN A 213 3.82 -8.86 6.45
N ALA A 214 3.06 -8.09 7.22
CA ALA A 214 3.60 -7.20 8.24
C ALA A 214 3.78 -7.86 9.63
N ILE A 215 3.48 -9.14 9.81
CA ILE A 215 3.71 -9.82 11.09
C ILE A 215 5.21 -9.75 11.51
N PRO A 216 6.19 -10.10 10.65
CA PRO A 216 7.61 -9.94 11.03
C PRO A 216 7.99 -8.48 11.32
N LEU A 217 7.42 -7.49 10.62
CA LEU A 217 7.59 -6.07 10.90
C LEU A 217 7.18 -5.74 12.34
N ARG A 218 5.93 -6.08 12.74
CA ARG A 218 5.42 -5.75 14.08
C ARG A 218 6.26 -6.37 15.20
N ILE A 219 6.75 -7.59 14.97
CA ILE A 219 7.62 -8.28 15.95
C ILE A 219 9.01 -7.62 15.98
N ALA A 220 9.58 -7.26 14.85
CA ALA A 220 10.90 -6.61 14.75
C ALA A 220 10.89 -5.23 15.42
N VAL A 221 9.90 -4.40 15.11
CA VAL A 221 9.72 -3.08 15.72
C VAL A 221 9.60 -3.18 17.25
N ALA A 222 8.84 -4.16 17.76
CA ALA A 222 8.73 -4.39 19.20
C ALA A 222 10.06 -4.80 19.89
N ARG A 223 11.09 -5.16 19.10
CA ARG A 223 12.46 -5.47 19.53
C ARG A 223 13.46 -4.36 19.26
N GLY A 224 13.02 -3.22 18.73
CA GLY A 224 13.90 -2.13 18.32
C GLY A 224 14.72 -2.45 17.05
N ILE A 225 14.32 -3.46 16.27
CA ILE A 225 14.96 -3.77 14.99
C ILE A 225 14.34 -2.86 13.92
N PRO A 226 15.14 -2.04 13.21
CA PRO A 226 14.63 -1.16 12.16
C PRO A 226 14.05 -1.98 11.00
N VAL A 227 12.91 -1.52 10.49
CA VAL A 227 12.24 -2.13 9.35
C VAL A 227 12.11 -1.11 8.22
N TYR A 228 12.35 -1.57 7.00
CA TYR A 228 12.28 -0.72 5.81
C TYR A 228 11.22 -1.24 4.85
N GLN A 229 10.43 -0.32 4.30
CA GLN A 229 9.61 -0.58 3.13
C GLN A 229 10.14 0.24 1.97
N VAL A 230 10.61 -0.42 0.92
CA VAL A 230 11.19 0.25 -0.26
C VAL A 230 10.60 -0.30 -1.55
N ASN A 231 10.42 0.59 -2.52
CA ASN A 231 10.23 0.25 -3.93
C ASN A 231 10.85 1.36 -4.81
N LEU A 232 10.57 1.39 -6.11
CA LEU A 232 11.15 2.38 -7.01
C LEU A 232 10.81 3.83 -6.67
N THR A 233 9.72 4.08 -5.95
CA THR A 233 9.17 5.42 -5.71
C THR A 233 9.37 5.93 -4.30
N HIS A 234 9.73 5.08 -3.36
CA HIS A 234 9.88 5.47 -1.96
C HIS A 234 10.75 4.50 -1.15
N CYS A 235 11.27 5.03 -0.06
CA CYS A 235 11.89 4.25 1.00
C CYS A 235 11.43 4.82 2.35
N TYR A 236 10.81 3.97 3.18
CA TYR A 236 10.36 4.29 4.53
C TYR A 236 11.14 3.47 5.54
N ARG A 237 11.51 4.08 6.68
CA ARG A 237 11.95 3.42 7.89
C ARG A 237 10.78 3.36 8.86
N LEU A 238 10.52 2.18 9.39
CA LEU A 238 9.38 1.90 10.26
C LEU A 238 9.89 1.54 11.65
N ASP A 239 9.25 2.08 12.67
CA ASP A 239 9.58 1.93 14.08
C ASP A 239 8.32 1.92 14.95
N ALA A 240 8.46 2.09 16.28
CA ALA A 240 7.35 2.06 17.22
C ALA A 240 6.36 3.23 17.03
N GLU A 241 6.82 4.36 16.52
CA GLU A 241 6.01 5.56 16.26
C GLU A 241 5.37 5.49 14.86
N HIS A 242 6.04 4.82 13.93
CA HIS A 242 5.67 4.75 12.52
C HIS A 242 5.52 3.29 12.06
N LEU A 243 4.38 2.67 12.37
CA LEU A 243 4.09 1.28 11.97
C LEU A 243 3.60 1.12 10.54
N PHE A 244 3.24 2.21 9.88
CA PHE A 244 2.69 2.23 8.52
C PHE A 244 3.55 3.06 7.60
N ALA A 245 3.80 2.58 6.39
CA ALA A 245 4.31 3.43 5.32
C ALA A 245 3.22 4.44 4.89
N TYR A 246 3.63 5.52 4.24
CA TYR A 246 2.75 6.60 3.79
C TYR A 246 2.00 7.34 4.92
N GLY A 247 2.50 7.29 6.16
CA GLY A 247 1.91 7.96 7.32
C GLY A 247 2.36 9.41 7.53
N ASP A 248 3.25 9.93 6.70
CA ASP A 248 3.82 11.27 6.81
C ASP A 248 2.83 12.42 6.48
N PHE A 249 1.64 12.09 6.00
CA PHE A 249 0.59 13.06 5.70
C PHE A 249 0.13 13.88 6.91
N THR A 250 0.27 13.38 8.12
CA THR A 250 -0.10 14.09 9.36
C THR A 250 0.70 15.38 9.57
N THR A 251 1.89 15.47 8.98
CA THR A 251 2.79 16.62 9.08
C THR A 251 2.83 17.48 7.81
N PHE A 252 2.03 17.16 6.79
CA PHE A 252 2.12 17.83 5.49
C PHE A 252 1.89 19.34 5.56
N ARG A 253 0.89 19.82 6.32
CA ARG A 253 0.64 21.26 6.46
C ARG A 253 1.82 21.99 7.08
N GLU A 254 2.39 21.46 8.16
CA GLU A 254 3.53 22.05 8.85
C GLU A 254 4.78 22.04 7.96
N ARG A 255 5.07 20.91 7.33
CA ARG A 255 6.20 20.79 6.41
C ARG A 255 6.07 21.69 5.20
N PHE A 256 4.88 21.82 4.61
CA PHE A 256 4.60 22.75 3.53
C PHE A 256 4.89 24.20 3.96
N ALA A 257 4.39 24.61 5.13
CA ALA A 257 4.62 25.96 5.66
C ALA A 257 6.11 26.28 5.90
N ALA A 258 6.92 25.27 6.22
CA ALA A 258 8.36 25.40 6.45
C ALA A 258 9.18 25.50 5.16
N LEU A 259 8.61 25.22 3.99
CA LEU A 259 9.32 25.33 2.70
C LEU A 259 9.57 26.79 2.33
N PRO A 260 10.67 27.10 1.59
CA PRO A 260 10.89 28.41 1.00
C PRO A 260 9.70 28.86 0.14
N GLU A 261 9.39 30.17 0.16
CA GLU A 261 8.23 30.73 -0.57
C GLU A 261 8.27 30.38 -2.06
N ALA A 262 9.40 30.52 -2.71
CA ALA A 262 9.55 30.18 -4.14
C ALA A 262 9.26 28.71 -4.45
N VAL A 263 9.58 27.79 -3.53
CA VAL A 263 9.27 26.34 -3.66
C VAL A 263 7.78 26.11 -3.50
N ARG A 264 7.14 26.78 -2.52
CA ARG A 264 5.69 26.68 -2.32
C ARG A 264 4.93 27.18 -3.54
N ASP A 265 5.28 28.36 -4.06
CA ASP A 265 4.59 28.96 -5.21
C ASP A 265 4.73 28.10 -6.47
N ALA A 266 5.93 27.62 -6.77
CA ALA A 266 6.17 26.69 -7.87
C ALA A 266 5.39 25.36 -7.67
N GLY A 267 5.39 24.86 -6.44
CA GLY A 267 4.68 23.64 -6.06
C GLY A 267 3.16 23.77 -6.22
N LEU A 268 2.57 24.87 -5.79
CA LEU A 268 1.14 25.15 -5.97
C LEU A 268 0.75 25.27 -7.44
N ALA A 269 1.57 25.94 -8.26
CA ALA A 269 1.35 26.07 -9.69
C ALA A 269 1.39 24.70 -10.39
N GLU A 270 2.35 23.86 -10.04
CA GLU A 270 2.45 22.50 -10.57
C GLU A 270 1.29 21.61 -10.11
N ALA A 271 0.89 21.69 -8.85
CA ALA A 271 -0.27 20.97 -8.31
C ALA A 271 -1.57 21.35 -9.06
N GLN A 272 -1.76 22.66 -9.30
CA GLN A 272 -2.89 23.16 -10.09
C GLN A 272 -2.88 22.55 -11.51
N ARG A 273 -1.74 22.55 -12.19
CA ARG A 273 -1.59 22.01 -13.55
C ARG A 273 -1.92 20.50 -13.60
N ARG A 274 -1.44 19.72 -12.62
CA ARG A 274 -1.69 18.26 -12.57
C ARG A 274 -3.13 17.93 -12.22
N ILE A 275 -3.73 18.61 -11.26
CA ILE A 275 -5.17 18.47 -10.94
C ILE A 275 -6.04 18.79 -12.16
N GLU A 276 -5.72 19.82 -12.92
CA GLU A 276 -6.45 20.18 -14.15
C GLU A 276 -6.34 19.09 -15.23
N ARG A 277 -5.16 18.48 -15.41
CA ARG A 277 -4.99 17.34 -16.32
C ARG A 277 -5.89 16.17 -15.88
N ARG A 278 -5.91 15.86 -14.59
CA ARG A 278 -6.78 14.84 -14.01
C ARG A 278 -8.25 15.13 -14.27
N PHE A 279 -8.70 16.36 -14.07
CA PHE A 279 -10.10 16.76 -14.31
C PHE A 279 -10.45 16.82 -15.79
N ARG A 280 -9.50 16.96 -16.69
CA ARG A 280 -9.73 16.76 -18.14
C ARG A 280 -9.87 15.29 -18.54
N GLY A 281 -9.79 14.37 -17.58
CA GLY A 281 -9.97 12.94 -17.81
C GLY A 281 -8.71 12.18 -18.23
N GLU A 282 -7.52 12.78 -18.05
CA GLU A 282 -6.26 12.07 -18.25
C GLU A 282 -6.10 10.97 -17.22
N VAL A 283 -5.73 9.77 -17.67
CA VAL A 283 -5.58 8.58 -16.81
C VAL A 283 -4.15 8.50 -16.29
N GLY A 284 -3.99 8.11 -15.03
CA GLY A 284 -2.68 7.84 -14.44
C GLY A 284 -1.94 9.07 -13.90
N VAL A 285 -2.51 10.27 -13.95
CA VAL A 285 -1.89 11.46 -13.38
C VAL A 285 -1.69 11.25 -11.87
N ASP A 286 -0.44 11.09 -11.45
CA ASP A 286 0.00 10.81 -10.08
C ASP A 286 -0.64 9.56 -9.42
N MET A 287 -1.20 8.67 -10.26
CA MET A 287 -1.82 7.39 -9.84
C MET A 287 -1.59 6.33 -10.93
N ALA A 288 -0.36 5.85 -11.06
CA ALA A 288 0.06 4.91 -12.09
C ALA A 288 -0.77 3.60 -12.12
N TYR A 289 -1.44 3.24 -11.01
CA TYR A 289 -2.30 2.06 -10.92
C TYR A 289 -3.71 2.25 -11.51
N SER A 290 -4.15 3.51 -11.76
CA SER A 290 -5.47 3.78 -12.31
C SER A 290 -5.52 3.41 -13.80
N THR A 291 -6.57 2.68 -14.20
CA THR A 291 -6.81 2.29 -15.59
C THR A 291 -7.93 3.08 -16.25
N LYS A 292 -8.72 3.80 -15.45
CA LYS A 292 -9.87 4.60 -15.87
C LYS A 292 -9.89 5.96 -15.17
N SER A 293 -10.46 6.96 -15.85
CA SER A 293 -10.73 8.26 -15.24
C SER A 293 -12.20 8.38 -14.86
N ALA A 294 -12.48 8.86 -13.67
CA ALA A 294 -13.82 9.22 -13.21
C ALA A 294 -14.29 10.59 -13.73
N PHE A 295 -13.40 11.33 -14.42
CA PHE A 295 -13.66 12.69 -14.95
C PHE A 295 -13.86 12.75 -16.47
N ARG A 296 -13.90 11.60 -17.16
CA ARG A 296 -14.24 11.59 -18.60
C ARG A 296 -15.65 12.05 -18.80
N ALA A 297 -15.88 12.75 -19.93
CA ALA A 297 -17.21 13.17 -20.33
C ALA A 297 -18.13 11.95 -20.46
N PRO A 298 -19.22 11.88 -19.71
CA PRO A 298 -20.12 10.75 -19.73
C PRO A 298 -21.20 10.94 -20.78
N SER A 299 -21.79 9.82 -21.15
CA SER A 299 -22.95 9.74 -22.03
C SER A 299 -24.23 9.30 -21.30
N HIS A 300 -24.29 9.50 -19.98
CA HIS A 300 -25.49 9.14 -19.22
C HIS A 300 -26.54 10.23 -19.29
N PRO A 301 -27.85 9.88 -19.42
CA PRO A 301 -28.95 10.79 -19.10
C PRO A 301 -28.80 11.28 -17.65
N ARG A 302 -29.60 12.28 -17.26
CA ARG A 302 -29.62 12.75 -15.88
C ARG A 302 -29.72 11.59 -14.87
N LEU A 303 -28.77 11.55 -13.94
CA LEU A 303 -28.65 10.48 -12.94
C LEU A 303 -29.29 10.84 -11.61
N LEU A 304 -29.25 12.14 -11.23
CA LEU A 304 -29.76 12.61 -9.96
C LEU A 304 -31.16 13.20 -10.12
N SER A 305 -32.02 12.99 -9.12
CA SER A 305 -33.36 13.55 -9.11
C SER A 305 -33.34 15.08 -9.07
N GLU A 306 -34.39 15.73 -9.59
CA GLU A 306 -34.62 17.19 -9.45
C GLU A 306 -35.21 17.58 -8.12
N SER A 307 -35.11 16.72 -7.11
CA SER A 307 -35.56 16.95 -5.75
C SER A 307 -34.87 18.16 -5.12
N PRO A 308 -35.54 18.95 -4.28
CA PRO A 308 -34.91 20.01 -3.48
C PRO A 308 -34.13 19.48 -2.27
N ARG A 309 -34.17 18.15 -2.03
CA ARG A 309 -33.46 17.52 -0.92
C ARG A 309 -31.96 17.53 -1.17
N LYS A 310 -31.20 17.56 -0.07
CA LYS A 310 -29.73 17.37 -0.13
C LYS A 310 -29.37 16.06 -0.79
N LYS A 311 -28.44 16.11 -1.73
CA LYS A 311 -27.93 14.96 -2.48
C LYS A 311 -26.58 14.55 -1.94
N ILE A 312 -26.50 13.35 -1.43
CA ILE A 312 -25.30 12.78 -0.83
C ILE A 312 -24.72 11.74 -1.76
N LEU A 313 -23.42 11.79 -1.97
CA LEU A 313 -22.67 10.75 -2.68
C LEU A 313 -21.83 9.94 -1.69
N ILE A 314 -22.07 8.66 -1.59
CA ILE A 314 -21.20 7.69 -0.94
C ILE A 314 -20.19 7.18 -1.99
N ALA A 315 -18.93 7.56 -1.83
CA ALA A 315 -17.84 7.04 -2.64
C ALA A 315 -17.31 5.75 -1.99
N ALA A 316 -17.82 4.60 -2.45
CA ALA A 316 -17.53 3.30 -1.86
C ALA A 316 -16.08 2.88 -2.09
N HIS A 317 -15.49 2.25 -1.07
CA HIS A 317 -14.17 1.63 -1.12
C HIS A 317 -14.23 0.17 -1.62
N CYS A 318 -13.07 -0.40 -1.90
CA CYS A 318 -12.95 -1.83 -2.16
C CYS A 318 -13.09 -2.61 -0.84
N PHE A 319 -14.15 -3.42 -0.71
CA PHE A 319 -14.44 -4.15 0.53
C PHE A 319 -13.40 -5.21 0.91
N PHE A 320 -12.58 -5.64 -0.04
CA PHE A 320 -11.59 -6.70 0.14
C PHE A 320 -10.17 -6.17 0.26
N ASP A 321 -10.01 -4.87 0.36
CA ASP A 321 -8.71 -4.24 0.59
C ASP A 321 -8.48 -3.99 2.08
N SER A 322 -7.33 -3.40 2.44
CA SER A 322 -6.95 -3.14 3.82
C SER A 322 -7.62 -1.87 4.37
N PRO A 323 -8.71 -1.97 5.13
CA PRO A 323 -9.28 -0.80 5.79
C PRO A 323 -8.32 -0.14 6.78
N HIS A 324 -7.33 -0.89 7.30
CA HIS A 324 -6.37 -0.41 8.29
C HIS A 324 -5.04 0.08 7.70
N SER A 325 -5.01 0.46 6.41
CA SER A 325 -3.77 0.91 5.74
C SER A 325 -3.06 2.08 6.42
N TYR A 326 -3.79 2.89 7.18
CA TYR A 326 -3.28 4.03 7.95
C TYR A 326 -3.54 3.90 9.45
N GLY A 327 -3.87 2.72 9.94
CA GLY A 327 -4.30 2.46 11.32
C GLY A 327 -5.81 2.31 11.47
N ASN A 328 -6.32 2.43 12.69
CA ASN A 328 -7.73 2.24 12.97
C ASN A 328 -8.59 3.36 12.38
N ASN A 329 -9.73 2.99 11.80
CA ASN A 329 -10.77 3.89 11.31
C ASN A 329 -11.90 4.05 12.34
N LEU A 330 -12.95 4.81 11.99
CA LEU A 330 -14.17 4.91 12.83
C LEU A 330 -14.96 3.59 12.84
N PHE A 331 -14.87 2.83 11.77
CA PHE A 331 -15.54 1.54 11.60
C PHE A 331 -14.50 0.46 11.31
N PRO A 332 -14.70 -0.78 11.78
CA PRO A 332 -13.73 -1.85 11.61
C PRO A 332 -13.50 -2.27 10.15
N ASP A 333 -14.46 -2.01 9.28
CA ASP A 333 -14.34 -2.24 7.85
C ASP A 333 -15.31 -1.38 7.04
N PHE A 334 -15.17 -1.39 5.72
CA PHE A 334 -16.02 -0.60 4.82
C PHE A 334 -17.46 -1.11 4.75
N TYR A 335 -17.71 -2.36 5.11
CA TYR A 335 -19.04 -2.94 5.19
C TYR A 335 -19.82 -2.35 6.38
N GLU A 336 -19.21 -2.29 7.56
CA GLU A 336 -19.81 -1.69 8.75
C GLU A 336 -20.05 -0.19 8.57
N TRP A 337 -19.11 0.51 7.91
CA TRP A 337 -19.32 1.91 7.53
C TRP A 337 -20.55 2.08 6.61
N LEU A 338 -20.67 1.25 5.58
CA LEU A 338 -21.78 1.33 4.63
C LEU A 338 -23.11 0.93 5.30
N ASP A 339 -23.11 -0.07 6.20
CA ASP A 339 -24.29 -0.45 6.96
C ASP A 339 -24.79 0.69 7.87
N PHE A 340 -23.85 1.39 8.52
CA PHE A 340 -24.16 2.60 9.29
C PHE A 340 -24.77 3.69 8.40
N LEU A 341 -24.24 3.93 7.20
CA LEU A 341 -24.80 4.92 6.27
C LEU A 341 -26.20 4.51 5.78
N GLY A 342 -26.43 3.21 5.54
CA GLY A 342 -27.77 2.69 5.24
C GLY A 342 -28.76 2.99 6.36
N GLN A 343 -28.39 2.77 7.62
CA GLN A 343 -29.23 3.13 8.78
C GLN A 343 -29.45 4.65 8.87
N MET A 344 -28.45 5.46 8.53
CA MET A 344 -28.60 6.93 8.50
C MET A 344 -29.52 7.39 7.38
N SER A 345 -29.54 6.71 6.24
CA SER A 345 -30.47 7.02 5.15
C SER A 345 -31.91 6.90 5.58
N GLU A 346 -32.25 5.92 6.42
CA GLU A 346 -33.60 5.73 6.94
C GLU A 346 -34.05 6.83 7.94
N ARG A 347 -33.09 7.55 8.54
CA ARG A 347 -33.31 8.57 9.56
C ARG A 347 -33.31 10.00 9.04
N THR A 348 -32.96 10.18 7.77
CA THR A 348 -32.82 11.51 7.15
C THR A 348 -33.69 11.62 5.91
N ASP A 349 -34.03 12.87 5.53
CA ASP A 349 -34.75 13.15 4.30
C ASP A 349 -33.81 13.73 3.23
N TYR A 350 -32.75 12.95 2.90
CA TYR A 350 -31.79 13.26 1.85
C TYR A 350 -31.94 12.30 0.68
N ASP A 351 -31.44 12.67 -0.47
CA ASP A 351 -31.28 11.79 -1.63
C ASP A 351 -29.91 11.13 -1.54
N TRP A 352 -29.90 9.84 -1.22
CA TRP A 352 -28.67 9.08 -1.01
C TRP A 352 -28.26 8.32 -2.26
N HIS A 353 -27.05 8.59 -2.72
CA HIS A 353 -26.46 7.94 -3.89
C HIS A 353 -25.18 7.21 -3.50
N ILE A 354 -24.96 6.02 -4.06
CA ILE A 354 -23.74 5.24 -3.87
C ILE A 354 -23.09 4.93 -5.21
N LYS A 355 -21.79 5.15 -5.29
CA LYS A 355 -20.98 4.86 -6.49
C LYS A 355 -19.78 4.02 -6.10
N THR A 356 -19.56 2.91 -6.82
CA THR A 356 -18.35 2.11 -6.69
C THR A 356 -17.17 2.77 -7.42
N HIS A 357 -15.94 2.45 -6.98
CA HIS A 357 -14.74 2.87 -7.71
C HIS A 357 -14.73 2.28 -9.13
N PRO A 358 -14.30 3.00 -10.17
CA PRO A 358 -14.28 2.47 -11.53
C PRO A 358 -13.34 1.27 -11.72
N ASP A 359 -12.28 1.17 -10.92
CA ASP A 359 -11.30 0.06 -10.89
C ASP A 359 -11.47 -0.84 -9.65
N PHE A 360 -12.67 -1.27 -9.34
CA PHE A 360 -12.94 -2.12 -8.17
C PHE A 360 -12.67 -3.62 -8.45
N LEU A 361 -12.40 -4.37 -7.38
CA LEU A 361 -12.24 -5.82 -7.45
C LEU A 361 -13.59 -6.52 -7.70
N PRO A 362 -13.60 -7.64 -8.42
CA PRO A 362 -14.82 -8.45 -8.60
C PRO A 362 -15.48 -8.81 -7.24
N GLY A 363 -16.81 -8.77 -7.18
CA GLY A 363 -17.59 -9.00 -5.96
C GLY A 363 -18.02 -7.74 -5.22
N SER A 364 -17.37 -6.60 -5.43
CA SER A 364 -17.75 -5.33 -4.75
C SER A 364 -19.10 -4.79 -5.23
N LYS A 365 -19.44 -5.00 -6.50
CA LYS A 365 -20.72 -4.55 -7.07
C LYS A 365 -21.88 -5.30 -6.42
N GLU A 366 -21.79 -6.59 -6.30
CA GLU A 366 -22.81 -7.46 -5.71
C GLU A 366 -23.09 -7.10 -4.24
N ILE A 367 -22.05 -6.69 -3.51
CA ILE A 367 -22.20 -6.20 -2.12
C ILE A 367 -23.00 -4.90 -2.12
N VAL A 368 -22.68 -3.94 -2.98
CA VAL A 368 -23.42 -2.66 -3.05
C VAL A 368 -24.88 -2.89 -3.48
N GLU A 369 -25.13 -3.79 -4.45
CA GLU A 369 -26.49 -4.17 -4.85
C GLU A 369 -27.30 -4.78 -3.68
N ALA A 370 -26.65 -5.59 -2.83
CA ALA A 370 -27.29 -6.13 -1.62
C ALA A 370 -27.61 -5.01 -0.61
N PHE A 371 -26.74 -4.01 -0.44
CA PHE A 371 -27.02 -2.85 0.42
C PHE A 371 -28.17 -2.02 -0.10
N VAL A 372 -28.23 -1.73 -1.38
CA VAL A 372 -29.33 -0.97 -2.00
C VAL A 372 -30.66 -1.75 -1.85
N SER A 373 -30.62 -3.07 -1.93
CA SER A 373 -31.79 -3.90 -1.67
C SER A 373 -32.22 -3.89 -0.19
N LYS A 374 -31.25 -3.79 0.75
CA LYS A 374 -31.50 -3.70 2.20
C LYS A 374 -32.00 -2.31 2.63
N TYR A 375 -31.47 -1.26 1.99
CA TYR A 375 -31.76 0.13 2.32
C TYR A 375 -32.35 0.87 1.11
N PRO A 376 -33.69 0.88 0.93
CA PRO A 376 -34.34 1.37 -0.29
C PRO A 376 -34.13 2.86 -0.61
N LYS A 377 -33.68 3.67 0.36
CA LYS A 377 -33.31 5.08 0.13
C LYS A 377 -31.96 5.25 -0.57
N LEU A 378 -31.13 4.21 -0.63
CA LEU A 378 -29.87 4.23 -1.37
C LEU A 378 -30.11 3.98 -2.86
N THR A 379 -29.64 4.88 -3.71
CA THR A 379 -29.66 4.71 -5.17
C THR A 379 -28.27 4.42 -5.68
N MET A 380 -28.06 3.26 -6.34
CA MET A 380 -26.79 2.91 -6.95
C MET A 380 -26.60 3.66 -8.26
N LEU A 381 -25.48 4.37 -8.39
CA LEU A 381 -25.07 5.04 -9.63
C LEU A 381 -24.21 4.11 -10.51
N PRO A 382 -24.20 4.32 -11.83
CA PRO A 382 -23.23 3.65 -12.72
C PRO A 382 -21.80 3.89 -12.27
N SER A 383 -20.95 2.87 -12.29
CA SER A 383 -19.54 2.99 -11.87
C SER A 383 -18.73 3.95 -12.75
N ASP A 384 -19.15 4.14 -14.00
CA ASP A 384 -18.58 5.06 -14.99
C ASP A 384 -19.24 6.44 -15.00
N ALA A 385 -20.23 6.72 -14.11
CA ALA A 385 -20.80 8.07 -13.94
C ALA A 385 -19.69 9.09 -13.68
N SER A 386 -19.67 10.16 -14.46
CA SER A 386 -18.65 11.20 -14.34
C SER A 386 -18.87 12.04 -13.09
N HIS A 387 -17.80 12.33 -12.35
CA HIS A 387 -17.87 13.25 -11.22
C HIS A 387 -18.31 14.65 -11.65
N HIS A 388 -17.89 15.13 -12.81
CA HIS A 388 -18.37 16.42 -13.35
C HIS A 388 -19.89 16.44 -13.58
N GLN A 389 -20.45 15.34 -14.08
CA GLN A 389 -21.90 15.24 -14.25
C GLN A 389 -22.62 15.26 -12.90
N LEU A 390 -22.16 14.50 -11.92
CA LEU A 390 -22.77 14.45 -10.60
C LEU A 390 -22.75 15.81 -9.91
N ILE A 391 -21.64 16.55 -10.02
CA ILE A 391 -21.51 17.91 -9.49
C ILE A 391 -22.46 18.87 -10.22
N ALA A 392 -22.51 18.82 -11.56
CA ALA A 392 -23.41 19.66 -12.35
C ALA A 392 -24.89 19.36 -12.07
N GLU A 393 -25.23 18.13 -11.70
CA GLU A 393 -26.58 17.71 -11.32
C GLU A 393 -26.90 17.99 -9.85
N GLY A 394 -25.94 18.51 -9.06
CA GLY A 394 -26.17 19.09 -7.74
C GLY A 394 -25.85 18.18 -6.57
N ILE A 395 -24.77 17.39 -6.60
CA ILE A 395 -24.25 16.73 -5.39
C ILE A 395 -23.86 17.80 -4.37
N ASP A 396 -24.41 17.73 -3.16
CA ASP A 396 -24.15 18.66 -2.06
C ASP A 396 -23.00 18.24 -1.16
N VAL A 397 -22.83 16.93 -0.89
CA VAL A 397 -21.83 16.38 0.04
C VAL A 397 -21.35 15.03 -0.45
N VAL A 398 -20.06 14.76 -0.29
CA VAL A 398 -19.45 13.45 -0.55
C VAL A 398 -18.96 12.81 0.73
N LEU A 399 -19.21 11.52 0.88
CA LEU A 399 -18.77 10.70 2.01
C LEU A 399 -17.74 9.69 1.55
N THR A 400 -16.62 9.63 2.24
CA THR A 400 -15.55 8.64 2.04
C THR A 400 -14.87 8.30 3.35
N VAL A 401 -14.11 7.23 3.42
CA VAL A 401 -13.24 6.94 4.57
C VAL A 401 -11.93 7.70 4.40
N TYR A 402 -11.15 7.37 3.35
CA TYR A 402 -9.86 8.03 3.05
C TYR A 402 -9.56 8.10 1.53
N GLY A 403 -10.60 8.06 0.69
CA GLY A 403 -10.43 8.05 -0.76
C GLY A 403 -9.94 9.37 -1.35
N THR A 404 -9.32 9.30 -2.52
CA THR A 404 -8.84 10.48 -3.27
C THR A 404 -9.94 11.46 -3.64
N VAL A 405 -11.19 11.00 -3.69
CA VAL A 405 -12.37 11.86 -3.82
C VAL A 405 -12.40 12.99 -2.78
N GLY A 406 -11.70 12.82 -1.63
CA GLY A 406 -11.57 13.84 -0.60
C GLY A 406 -10.97 15.14 -1.13
N PHE A 407 -9.82 15.09 -1.80
CA PHE A 407 -9.24 16.27 -2.41
C PHE A 407 -9.89 16.64 -3.75
N GLU A 408 -10.36 15.64 -4.51
CA GLU A 408 -10.95 15.84 -5.84
C GLU A 408 -12.23 16.69 -5.78
N TYR A 409 -13.17 16.32 -4.90
CA TYR A 409 -14.40 17.07 -4.73
C TYR A 409 -14.18 18.41 -4.02
N ALA A 410 -13.28 18.46 -3.04
CA ALA A 410 -12.88 19.72 -2.41
C ALA A 410 -12.29 20.71 -3.44
N ALA A 411 -11.42 20.26 -4.35
CA ALA A 411 -10.88 21.08 -5.43
C ALA A 411 -11.97 21.63 -6.39
N LEU A 412 -13.11 20.93 -6.48
CA LEU A 412 -14.28 21.34 -7.28
C LEU A 412 -15.35 22.06 -6.45
N GLY A 413 -15.05 22.40 -5.20
CA GLY A 413 -15.92 23.20 -4.33
C GLY A 413 -17.05 22.42 -3.64
N VAL A 414 -16.99 21.09 -3.63
CA VAL A 414 -18.00 20.24 -2.97
C VAL A 414 -17.45 19.72 -1.63
N PRO A 415 -18.20 19.93 -0.52
CA PRO A 415 -17.84 19.41 0.79
C PRO A 415 -17.63 17.90 0.84
N VAL A 416 -16.61 17.47 1.58
CA VAL A 416 -16.35 16.05 1.84
C VAL A 416 -16.28 15.78 3.34
N ILE A 417 -16.90 14.69 3.79
CA ILE A 417 -16.78 14.20 5.16
C ILE A 417 -16.00 12.88 5.14
N ASN A 418 -14.89 12.86 5.87
CA ASN A 418 -14.07 11.65 6.04
C ASN A 418 -14.53 10.86 7.28
N ALA A 419 -14.81 9.56 7.09
CA ALA A 419 -15.14 8.64 8.17
C ALA A 419 -13.88 7.99 8.76
N SER A 420 -12.80 8.75 8.90
CA SER A 420 -11.52 8.29 9.43
C SER A 420 -10.76 9.44 10.07
N MET A 421 -10.06 9.15 11.17
CA MET A 421 -9.05 10.03 11.76
C MET A 421 -7.65 9.79 11.19
N ASN A 422 -7.47 8.72 10.44
CA ASN A 422 -6.20 8.31 9.85
C ASN A 422 -6.24 8.43 8.32
N ASN A 423 -6.79 9.52 7.81
CA ASN A 423 -6.90 9.74 6.37
C ASN A 423 -5.81 10.70 5.87
N PRO A 424 -5.37 10.58 4.61
CA PRO A 424 -4.30 11.41 4.06
C PRO A 424 -4.54 12.92 4.08
N HIS A 425 -5.81 13.36 4.25
CA HIS A 425 -6.18 14.77 4.26
C HIS A 425 -6.18 15.40 5.66
N ILE A 426 -5.94 14.60 6.72
CA ILE A 426 -6.18 14.98 8.13
C ILE A 426 -5.43 16.24 8.59
N ALA A 427 -4.29 16.56 7.97
CA ALA A 427 -3.52 17.75 8.30
C ALA A 427 -4.12 19.06 7.79
N PHE A 428 -5.19 19.01 6.96
CA PHE A 428 -5.79 20.17 6.30
C PHE A 428 -7.28 20.29 6.62
N ASP A 429 -7.83 21.51 6.52
CA ASP A 429 -9.21 21.80 6.90
C ASP A 429 -10.16 21.90 5.70
N PHE A 430 -9.74 21.48 4.49
CA PHE A 430 -10.62 21.49 3.32
C PHE A 430 -11.68 20.37 3.30
N ASN A 431 -11.58 19.41 4.22
CA ASN A 431 -12.57 18.35 4.48
C ASN A 431 -13.04 18.40 5.95
N VAL A 432 -14.21 17.84 6.22
CA VAL A 432 -14.65 17.58 7.59
C VAL A 432 -14.16 16.21 8.04
N HIS A 433 -13.41 16.16 9.15
CA HIS A 433 -12.89 14.93 9.73
C HIS A 433 -13.71 14.54 10.96
N ALA A 434 -14.40 13.41 10.89
CA ALA A 434 -15.16 12.91 12.02
C ALA A 434 -14.22 12.34 13.09
N ARG A 435 -14.41 12.72 14.35
CA ARG A 435 -13.56 12.33 15.48
C ARG A 435 -13.92 10.96 16.06
N ASP A 436 -15.20 10.60 15.97
CA ASP A 436 -15.77 9.35 16.42
C ASP A 436 -17.09 9.08 15.70
N VAL A 437 -17.67 7.89 15.89
CA VAL A 437 -18.92 7.48 15.24
C VAL A 437 -20.10 8.39 15.61
N GLU A 438 -20.15 8.89 16.85
CA GLU A 438 -21.25 9.77 17.29
C GLU A 438 -21.11 11.16 16.66
N HIS A 439 -19.91 11.71 16.61
CA HIS A 439 -19.66 12.96 15.88
C HIS A 439 -19.99 12.80 14.38
N TYR A 440 -19.62 11.66 13.77
CA TYR A 440 -19.99 11.37 12.39
C TYR A 440 -21.50 11.34 12.19
N ARG A 441 -22.23 10.72 13.11
CA ARG A 441 -23.71 10.71 13.12
C ARG A 441 -24.28 12.12 13.16
N GLN A 442 -23.77 12.97 14.04
CA GLN A 442 -24.25 14.36 14.20
C GLN A 442 -23.98 15.19 12.94
N LEU A 443 -22.81 15.05 12.31
CA LEU A 443 -22.49 15.69 11.04
C LEU A 443 -23.51 15.31 9.95
N LEU A 444 -23.86 14.02 9.85
CA LEU A 444 -24.83 13.53 8.87
C LEU A 444 -26.28 13.99 9.15
N LEU A 445 -26.63 14.22 10.40
CA LEU A 445 -27.95 14.75 10.77
C LEU A 445 -28.08 16.27 10.55
N GLN A 446 -26.97 16.99 10.40
CA GLN A 446 -26.93 18.45 10.36
C GLN A 446 -26.13 18.98 9.16
N LEU A 447 -26.30 18.38 7.98
CA LEU A 447 -25.54 18.74 6.77
C LEU A 447 -25.68 20.23 6.36
N ASP A 448 -26.76 20.89 6.72
CA ASP A 448 -26.96 22.33 6.47
C ASP A 448 -26.06 23.22 7.34
N ALA A 449 -25.56 22.69 8.44
CA ALA A 449 -24.72 23.41 9.41
C ALA A 449 -23.25 22.97 9.36
N LEU A 450 -22.80 22.32 8.30
CA LEU A 450 -21.41 21.92 8.18
C LEU A 450 -20.48 23.14 8.24
N PRO A 451 -19.59 23.24 9.23
CA PRO A 451 -18.68 24.38 9.39
C PRO A 451 -17.49 24.22 8.44
N LEU A 452 -17.71 24.30 7.14
CA LEU A 452 -16.67 24.08 6.16
C LEU A 452 -16.58 25.25 5.19
N VAL A 453 -15.39 25.87 5.16
CA VAL A 453 -14.95 26.77 4.07
C VAL A 453 -13.81 26.07 3.36
N ILE A 454 -14.03 25.67 2.12
CA ILE A 454 -13.01 25.00 1.33
C ILE A 454 -11.99 26.04 0.84
N ASP A 455 -10.78 26.00 1.40
CA ASP A 455 -9.65 26.75 0.87
C ASP A 455 -8.94 25.91 -0.22
N ARG A 456 -9.06 26.38 -1.46
CA ARG A 456 -8.43 25.73 -2.60
C ARG A 456 -6.89 25.70 -2.49
N GLN A 457 -6.27 26.67 -1.84
CA GLN A 457 -4.82 26.70 -1.64
C GLN A 457 -4.37 25.52 -0.74
N GLU A 458 -5.15 25.18 0.28
CA GLU A 458 -4.88 24.00 1.10
C GLU A 458 -5.01 22.69 0.31
N VAL A 459 -5.97 22.58 -0.60
CA VAL A 459 -6.09 21.41 -1.48
C VAL A 459 -4.87 21.27 -2.38
N LEU A 460 -4.39 22.38 -2.94
CA LEU A 460 -3.17 22.39 -3.75
C LEU A 460 -1.93 22.08 -2.93
N ALA A 461 -1.82 22.62 -1.71
CA ALA A 461 -0.73 22.32 -0.79
C ALA A 461 -0.70 20.83 -0.41
N TYR A 462 -1.86 20.24 -0.10
CA TYR A 462 -1.98 18.79 0.09
C TYR A 462 -1.49 18.02 -1.13
N TYR A 463 -2.00 18.37 -2.32
CA TYR A 463 -1.64 17.67 -3.56
C TYR A 463 -0.14 17.77 -3.85
N PHE A 464 0.44 18.94 -3.66
CA PHE A 464 1.88 19.17 -3.80
C PHE A 464 2.67 18.24 -2.86
N MET A 465 2.34 18.25 -1.58
CA MET A 465 3.03 17.41 -0.58
C MET A 465 2.86 15.92 -0.83
N ALA A 466 1.66 15.48 -1.24
CA ALA A 466 1.35 14.07 -1.41
C ALA A 466 1.95 13.45 -2.68
N PHE A 467 2.00 14.20 -3.79
CA PHE A 467 2.28 13.64 -5.11
C PHE A 467 3.46 14.28 -5.85
N ILE A 468 3.94 15.45 -5.42
CA ILE A 468 4.97 16.21 -6.17
C ILE A 468 6.23 16.42 -5.34
N HIS A 469 6.10 16.92 -4.13
CA HIS A 469 7.23 17.28 -3.27
C HIS A 469 8.16 16.10 -2.99
N HIS A 470 7.59 14.91 -2.82
CA HIS A 470 8.36 13.68 -2.71
C HIS A 470 8.44 13.03 -4.09
N SER A 471 9.52 13.33 -4.80
CA SER A 471 9.74 12.78 -6.13
C SER A 471 9.64 11.25 -6.11
N PRO A 472 8.81 10.64 -6.97
CA PRO A 472 8.79 9.19 -7.15
C PRO A 472 10.00 8.67 -7.93
N ASN A 473 10.96 9.54 -8.29
CA ASN A 473 12.04 9.25 -9.23
C ASN A 473 13.38 8.93 -8.51
N LEU A 474 13.34 8.23 -7.37
CA LEU A 474 14.55 7.89 -6.62
C LEU A 474 15.43 6.85 -7.34
N PHE A 475 14.83 5.77 -7.82
CA PHE A 475 15.54 4.63 -8.42
C PHE A 475 15.38 4.56 -9.94
N LEU A 476 14.44 5.28 -10.49
CA LEU A 476 14.10 5.30 -11.90
C LEU A 476 13.61 6.70 -12.27
N SER A 477 14.24 7.34 -13.24
CA SER A 477 13.76 8.62 -13.75
C SER A 477 12.44 8.45 -14.48
N ASP A 478 11.53 9.42 -14.36
CA ASP A 478 10.20 9.41 -14.97
C ASP A 478 9.45 8.08 -14.77
N TYR A 479 9.25 7.72 -13.49
CA TYR A 479 8.57 6.48 -13.12
C TYR A 479 7.18 6.34 -13.77
N ASP A 480 6.35 7.38 -13.70
CA ASP A 480 4.97 7.34 -14.22
C ASP A 480 4.95 7.23 -15.75
N GLY A 481 5.78 8.00 -16.46
CA GLY A 481 5.93 7.89 -17.91
C GLY A 481 6.47 6.52 -18.33
N THR A 482 7.43 5.99 -17.59
CA THR A 482 7.98 4.63 -17.82
C THR A 482 6.90 3.56 -17.69
N ILE A 483 6.12 3.58 -16.61
CA ILE A 483 5.04 2.60 -16.38
C ILE A 483 3.96 2.72 -17.46
N HIS A 484 3.61 3.94 -17.86
CA HIS A 484 2.67 4.17 -18.96
C HIS A 484 3.20 3.60 -20.28
N CYS A 485 4.45 3.90 -20.65
CA CYS A 485 5.08 3.40 -21.87
C CYS A 485 5.20 1.87 -21.91
N LEU A 486 5.39 1.23 -20.75
CA LEU A 486 5.40 -0.22 -20.63
C LEU A 486 4.01 -0.87 -20.80
N GLY A 487 2.93 -0.08 -20.79
CA GLY A 487 1.54 -0.54 -20.93
C GLY A 487 0.81 -0.74 -19.61
N GLY A 488 1.17 0.05 -18.59
CA GLY A 488 0.44 0.20 -17.33
C GLY A 488 1.04 -0.57 -16.15
N TYR A 489 0.44 -0.34 -14.98
CA TYR A 489 0.93 -0.79 -13.67
C TYR A 489 1.29 -2.27 -13.58
N ALA A 490 0.52 -3.16 -14.23
CA ALA A 490 0.78 -4.60 -14.21
C ALA A 490 2.16 -4.98 -14.80
N LYS A 491 2.79 -4.11 -15.59
CA LYS A 491 4.11 -4.37 -16.19
C LYS A 491 5.26 -4.31 -15.17
N GLN A 492 5.05 -3.75 -14.00
CA GLN A 492 6.01 -3.82 -12.90
C GLN A 492 6.27 -5.24 -12.40
N PHE A 493 5.35 -6.16 -12.65
CA PHE A 493 5.50 -7.58 -12.35
C PHE A 493 6.15 -8.38 -13.48
N THR A 494 6.72 -7.69 -14.48
CA THR A 494 7.37 -8.32 -15.64
C THR A 494 8.83 -7.90 -15.75
N PRO A 495 9.71 -8.75 -16.33
CA PRO A 495 11.12 -8.42 -16.50
C PRO A 495 11.42 -7.20 -17.39
N ALA A 496 10.44 -6.69 -18.13
CA ALA A 496 10.60 -5.49 -18.96
C ALA A 496 11.05 -4.26 -18.17
N ILE A 497 10.67 -4.16 -16.89
CA ILE A 497 11.09 -3.05 -16.02
C ILE A 497 12.61 -3.02 -15.80
N TYR A 498 13.27 -4.18 -15.80
CA TYR A 498 14.72 -4.25 -15.67
C TYR A 498 15.43 -3.67 -16.90
N ASP A 499 14.93 -3.94 -18.11
CA ASP A 499 15.53 -3.43 -19.33
C ASP A 499 15.48 -1.90 -19.35
N VAL A 500 14.31 -1.30 -19.04
CA VAL A 500 14.15 0.16 -18.98
C VAL A 500 15.05 0.79 -17.92
N TRP A 501 15.14 0.17 -16.74
CA TRP A 501 16.00 0.67 -15.68
C TRP A 501 17.48 0.58 -16.07
N LEU A 502 17.93 -0.53 -16.66
CA LEU A 502 19.31 -0.73 -17.10
C LEU A 502 19.71 0.24 -18.22
N ASP A 503 18.77 0.60 -19.10
CA ASP A 503 19.02 1.54 -20.19
C ASP A 503 19.19 2.99 -19.69
N GLN A 504 18.65 3.31 -18.49
CA GLN A 504 18.81 4.62 -17.81
C GLN A 504 19.99 4.63 -16.82
N TRP A 505 20.50 3.46 -16.41
CA TRP A 505 21.49 3.35 -15.36
C TRP A 505 22.83 3.99 -15.73
N THR A 506 23.38 4.81 -14.81
CA THR A 506 24.73 5.35 -14.90
C THR A 506 25.50 5.09 -13.61
N LEU A 507 26.83 5.08 -13.67
CA LEU A 507 27.67 4.88 -12.48
C LEU A 507 27.49 6.05 -11.48
N GLU A 508 27.38 7.27 -11.97
CA GLU A 508 27.18 8.46 -11.15
C GLU A 508 25.86 8.39 -10.35
N GLN A 509 24.74 8.06 -11.02
CA GLN A 509 23.45 7.87 -10.34
C GLN A 509 23.51 6.71 -9.34
N HIS A 510 24.23 5.66 -9.65
CA HIS A 510 24.42 4.53 -8.75
C HIS A 510 25.15 4.95 -7.47
N GLU A 511 26.28 5.66 -7.57
CA GLU A 511 27.05 6.13 -6.43
C GLU A 511 26.25 7.15 -5.59
N ALA A 512 25.56 8.07 -6.25
CA ALA A 512 24.68 9.05 -5.58
C ALA A 512 23.56 8.37 -4.80
N LEU A 513 22.94 7.33 -5.37
CA LEU A 513 21.86 6.60 -4.73
C LEU A 513 22.35 5.75 -3.55
N LEU A 514 23.52 5.13 -3.65
CA LEU A 514 24.15 4.42 -2.53
C LEU A 514 24.45 5.40 -1.38
N ALA A 515 25.06 6.55 -1.67
CA ALA A 515 25.36 7.57 -0.66
C ALA A 515 24.07 8.09 0.00
N ALA A 516 23.04 8.36 -0.78
CA ALA A 516 21.74 8.79 -0.27
C ALA A 516 21.07 7.75 0.66
N LEU A 517 21.15 6.48 0.30
CA LEU A 517 20.62 5.40 1.15
C LEU A 517 21.42 5.23 2.45
N VAL A 518 22.75 5.38 2.41
CA VAL A 518 23.58 5.39 3.61
C VAL A 518 23.17 6.53 4.53
N THR A 519 23.11 7.76 4.01
CA THR A 519 22.67 8.96 4.75
C THR A 519 21.28 8.74 5.36
N PHE A 520 20.33 8.18 4.59
CA PHE A 520 18.98 7.90 5.05
C PHE A 520 18.95 6.87 6.19
N VAL A 521 19.69 5.76 6.06
CA VAL A 521 19.73 4.72 7.11
C VAL A 521 20.33 5.26 8.40
N GLU A 522 21.35 6.13 8.31
CA GLU A 522 22.03 6.73 9.46
C GLU A 522 21.26 7.90 10.08
N SER A 523 20.45 8.64 9.31
CA SER A 523 19.66 9.76 9.81
C SER A 523 18.50 9.35 10.71
N GLU A 524 18.05 8.10 10.61
CA GLU A 524 16.85 7.59 11.27
C GLU A 524 15.54 8.27 10.86
N ASP A 525 15.55 9.06 9.79
CA ASP A 525 14.36 9.71 9.25
C ASP A 525 13.30 8.67 8.84
N TYR A 526 12.02 9.01 8.99
CA TYR A 526 10.91 8.13 8.62
C TYR A 526 10.82 7.86 7.11
N ARG A 527 11.11 8.87 6.27
CA ARG A 527 11.04 8.77 4.81
C ARG A 527 12.30 9.32 4.16
N MET A 528 12.83 8.59 3.20
CA MET A 528 13.89 9.08 2.33
C MET A 528 13.34 10.16 1.40
N ASP A 529 14.01 11.31 1.33
CA ASP A 529 13.69 12.42 0.46
C ASP A 529 14.97 13.10 -0.08
N GLU A 530 14.83 14.25 -0.73
CA GLU A 530 15.91 14.98 -1.39
C GLU A 530 17.03 15.43 -0.43
N ARG A 531 16.75 15.55 0.88
CA ARG A 531 17.78 15.95 1.88
C ARG A 531 18.88 14.90 2.04
N HIS A 532 18.60 13.67 1.67
CA HIS A 532 19.55 12.56 1.74
C HIS A 532 20.44 12.46 0.49
N LEU A 533 20.05 13.12 -0.61
CA LEU A 533 20.84 13.13 -1.82
C LEU A 533 22.13 13.93 -1.60
N PRO A 534 23.27 13.49 -2.17
CA PRO A 534 24.48 14.31 -2.13
C PRO A 534 24.21 15.67 -2.80
N PRO A 535 24.80 16.77 -2.27
CA PRO A 535 24.63 18.07 -2.90
C PRO A 535 25.10 17.98 -4.36
N PRO A 536 24.37 18.60 -5.32
CA PRO A 536 24.76 18.58 -6.72
C PRO A 536 26.20 19.12 -6.83
N ALA A 537 27.04 18.42 -7.59
CA ALA A 537 28.34 18.92 -7.94
C ALA A 537 28.14 20.32 -8.55
N ALA A 538 28.94 21.32 -8.14
CA ALA A 538 28.69 22.76 -8.28
C ALA A 538 28.48 23.32 -9.73
N ALA A 539 27.97 22.51 -10.65
CA ALA A 539 27.75 22.85 -12.06
C ALA A 539 26.34 22.55 -12.60
N ASP A 540 25.45 21.87 -11.88
CA ASP A 540 24.16 21.53 -12.45
C ASP A 540 22.99 21.97 -11.55
N VAL A 541 22.60 23.23 -11.69
CA VAL A 541 21.25 23.68 -11.39
C VAL A 541 20.36 23.03 -12.45
N PHE A 542 19.60 21.98 -12.08
CA PHE A 542 18.66 21.34 -12.98
C PHE A 542 17.71 22.38 -13.56
N PRO A 543 17.62 22.52 -14.89
CA PRO A 543 16.56 23.32 -15.48
C PRO A 543 15.24 22.58 -15.23
N ILE A 544 14.29 23.25 -14.59
CA ILE A 544 12.89 22.82 -14.55
C ILE A 544 12.47 22.67 -16.02
N PRO A 545 12.05 21.49 -16.51
CA PRO A 545 11.58 21.38 -17.89
C PRO A 545 10.37 22.27 -18.07
N ALA A 546 10.44 23.13 -19.10
CA ALA A 546 9.38 24.06 -19.50
C ALA A 546 8.11 23.34 -19.99
#